data_a88aa93278c71b1511ab89755b24e4d3
#
_entry.id   a88aa93278c71b1511ab89755b24e4d3
#
_cell.length_a   1.000
_cell.length_b   1.000
_cell.length_c   1.000
_cell.angle_alpha   90.00
_cell.angle_beta   90.00
_cell.angle_gamma   90.00
#
_symmetry.space_group_name_H-M   'P 1'
#
loop_
_entity.id
_entity.type
_entity.pdbx_description
1 polymer ?
#
loop_
_entity_poly.entity_id
_entity_poly.type
_entity_poly.pdbx_seq_one_letter_code
_entity_poly.pdbx_strand_id
1 'polypeptide(L)'
;MRQATKPQTVQRLDPVWDRIRSEADDIARQEPVLGGFIFSSVLNHSSFEKALIHRLAQRLGNADIGADLVVQAFEDAVEAEPQIGVAARADIIATFERDPACHRYADPLLYFKGYQAIQTHRMAHRLWHLGRKDFAYYLQSRSSIIASVDVHPGARIGKGIMVDHGHDIVIGETSVIEDNVSIMQGVTLGGTGKNTGDRHPKIREGVLLGAGAKILGNIEVGRCSRVAACSVVLHDVPANTTVAGVPAKVVGYAGCEEPARVMDHNVEPVAATAD
;
A
#
# COMPACT_ATOMS: atom_id res chain seq x y z
N MET A 1 33.65 -41.02 -20.51
CA MET A 1 32.36 -40.54 -20.02
C MET A 1 32.56 -39.15 -19.45
N ARG A 2 32.09 -38.10 -20.14
CA ARG A 2 32.12 -36.74 -19.63
C ARG A 2 30.89 -36.55 -18.74
N GLN A 3 31.08 -36.25 -17.45
CA GLN A 3 30.02 -35.86 -16.54
C GLN A 3 29.44 -34.52 -17.04
N ALA A 4 28.15 -34.53 -17.33
CA ALA A 4 27.41 -33.33 -17.64
C ALA A 4 27.31 -32.46 -16.34
N THR A 5 27.99 -31.34 -16.31
CA THR A 5 27.84 -30.31 -15.28
C THR A 5 26.41 -29.80 -15.33
N LYS A 6 25.67 -29.93 -14.22
CA LYS A 6 24.35 -29.29 -14.06
C LYS A 6 24.52 -27.79 -14.28
N PRO A 7 23.61 -27.12 -15.03
CA PRO A 7 23.66 -25.68 -15.18
C PRO A 7 23.57 -25.04 -13.80
N GLN A 8 24.55 -24.20 -13.45
CA GLN A 8 24.48 -23.36 -12.28
C GLN A 8 23.31 -22.38 -12.51
N THR A 9 22.26 -22.52 -11.72
CA THR A 9 21.17 -21.55 -11.69
C THR A 9 21.77 -20.23 -11.22
N VAL A 10 21.82 -19.23 -12.09
CA VAL A 10 22.22 -17.87 -11.72
C VAL A 10 21.20 -17.41 -10.67
N GLN A 11 21.63 -17.33 -9.42
CA GLN A 11 20.78 -16.85 -8.34
C GLN A 11 20.47 -15.38 -8.63
N ARG A 12 19.20 -15.09 -8.89
CA ARG A 12 18.75 -13.73 -9.17
C ARG A 12 18.96 -12.92 -7.89
N LEU A 13 19.78 -11.88 -7.94
CA LEU A 13 20.01 -11.00 -6.80
C LEU A 13 18.71 -10.30 -6.42
N ASP A 14 18.29 -10.45 -5.17
CA ASP A 14 17.13 -9.78 -4.58
C ASP A 14 17.55 -9.08 -3.28
N PRO A 15 18.14 -7.89 -3.38
CA PRO A 15 18.71 -7.19 -2.22
C PRO A 15 17.67 -6.84 -1.16
N VAL A 16 16.39 -6.66 -1.54
CA VAL A 16 15.30 -6.42 -0.57
C VAL A 16 15.03 -7.69 0.24
N TRP A 17 14.92 -8.83 -0.43
CA TRP A 17 14.69 -10.10 0.24
C TRP A 17 15.87 -10.54 1.10
N ASP A 18 17.08 -10.39 0.59
CA ASP A 18 18.30 -10.74 1.33
C ASP A 18 18.42 -9.93 2.61
N ARG A 19 18.09 -8.63 2.55
CA ARG A 19 18.07 -7.77 3.73
C ARG A 19 16.98 -8.18 4.72
N ILE A 20 15.75 -8.44 4.27
CA ILE A 20 14.65 -8.91 5.13
C ILE A 20 15.03 -10.20 5.85
N ARG A 21 15.66 -11.15 5.17
CA ARG A 21 16.12 -12.40 5.78
C ARG A 21 17.18 -12.19 6.85
N SER A 22 18.16 -11.33 6.58
CA SER A 22 19.19 -10.98 7.56
C SER A 22 18.60 -10.33 8.80
N GLU A 23 17.71 -9.35 8.61
CA GLU A 23 17.01 -8.68 9.71
C GLU A 23 16.12 -9.64 10.50
N ALA A 24 15.44 -10.58 9.83
CA ALA A 24 14.62 -11.61 10.46
C ALA A 24 15.47 -12.57 11.34
N ASP A 25 16.66 -12.96 10.88
CA ASP A 25 17.58 -13.78 11.64
C ASP A 25 18.09 -13.05 12.90
N ASP A 26 18.37 -11.74 12.79
CA ASP A 26 18.73 -10.90 13.92
C ASP A 26 17.59 -10.78 14.94
N ILE A 27 16.33 -10.60 14.50
CA ILE A 27 15.16 -10.58 15.38
C ILE A 27 15.02 -11.90 16.14
N ALA A 28 15.12 -13.04 15.44
CA ALA A 28 14.98 -14.34 16.07
C ALA A 28 16.06 -14.63 17.12
N ARG A 29 17.27 -14.09 16.93
CA ARG A 29 18.36 -14.18 17.91
C ARG A 29 18.18 -13.27 19.13
N GLN A 30 17.68 -12.04 18.90
CA GLN A 30 17.49 -11.05 19.96
C GLN A 30 16.25 -11.33 20.80
N GLU A 31 15.17 -11.85 20.16
CA GLU A 31 13.88 -12.14 20.78
C GLU A 31 13.49 -13.62 20.55
N PRO A 32 14.06 -14.57 21.30
CA PRO A 32 13.82 -16.00 21.08
C PRO A 32 12.34 -16.41 21.17
N VAL A 33 11.53 -15.67 21.92
CA VAL A 33 10.07 -15.90 22.02
C VAL A 33 9.36 -15.71 20.69
N LEU A 34 9.90 -14.87 19.80
CA LEU A 34 9.40 -14.66 18.44
C LEU A 34 9.99 -15.65 17.42
N GLY A 35 10.93 -16.50 17.81
CA GLY A 35 11.67 -17.38 16.88
C GLY A 35 10.77 -18.22 15.99
N GLY A 36 9.72 -18.86 16.54
CA GLY A 36 8.76 -19.64 15.76
C GLY A 36 7.97 -18.79 14.75
N PHE A 37 7.55 -17.59 15.16
CA PHE A 37 6.85 -16.65 14.30
C PHE A 37 7.74 -16.15 13.16
N ILE A 38 8.97 -15.74 13.46
CA ILE A 38 9.93 -15.25 12.45
C ILE A 38 10.31 -16.36 11.47
N PHE A 39 10.57 -17.57 11.99
CA PHE A 39 10.87 -18.71 11.15
C PHE A 39 9.73 -19.00 10.17
N SER A 40 8.50 -19.11 10.65
CA SER A 40 7.33 -19.40 9.81
C SER A 40 7.01 -18.28 8.84
N SER A 41 7.21 -17.01 9.22
CA SER A 41 6.86 -15.86 8.39
C SER A 41 7.91 -15.51 7.34
N VAL A 42 9.21 -15.75 7.60
CA VAL A 42 10.31 -15.31 6.74
C VAL A 42 11.31 -16.43 6.45
N LEU A 43 11.96 -17.00 7.48
CA LEU A 43 13.16 -17.81 7.30
C LEU A 43 12.91 -19.14 6.60
N ASN A 44 11.70 -19.71 6.74
CA ASN A 44 11.28 -20.96 6.09
C ASN A 44 10.92 -20.80 4.60
N HIS A 45 10.95 -19.57 4.06
CA HIS A 45 10.56 -19.31 2.68
C HIS A 45 11.76 -19.10 1.77
N SER A 46 11.64 -19.62 0.52
CA SER A 46 12.69 -19.54 -0.50
C SER A 46 12.68 -18.24 -1.31
N SER A 47 11.60 -17.44 -1.24
CA SER A 47 11.48 -16.15 -1.91
C SER A 47 10.61 -15.18 -1.12
N PHE A 48 10.74 -13.91 -1.45
CA PHE A 48 9.93 -12.83 -0.90
C PHE A 48 8.42 -13.06 -1.13
N GLU A 49 8.03 -13.47 -2.34
CA GLU A 49 6.63 -13.70 -2.68
C GLU A 49 6.00 -14.77 -1.80
N LYS A 50 6.72 -15.87 -1.56
CA LYS A 50 6.23 -16.94 -0.69
C LYS A 50 6.07 -16.49 0.76
N ALA A 51 7.01 -15.70 1.27
CA ALA A 51 6.92 -15.12 2.61
C ALA A 51 5.74 -14.14 2.71
N LEU A 52 5.58 -13.27 1.71
CA LEU A 52 4.47 -12.32 1.64
C LEU A 52 3.12 -13.04 1.62
N ILE A 53 2.95 -14.01 0.72
CA ILE A 53 1.73 -14.81 0.58
C ILE A 53 1.41 -15.51 1.89
N HIS A 54 2.38 -16.21 2.48
CA HIS A 54 2.19 -16.89 3.76
C HIS A 54 1.76 -15.91 4.86
N ARG A 55 2.49 -14.79 5.01
CA ARG A 55 2.19 -13.80 6.06
C ARG A 55 0.80 -13.21 5.93
N LEU A 56 0.37 -12.87 4.73
CA LEU A 56 -0.98 -12.36 4.47
C LEU A 56 -2.05 -13.43 4.72
N ALA A 57 -1.83 -14.65 4.22
CA ALA A 57 -2.79 -15.74 4.36
C ALA A 57 -3.03 -16.11 5.83
N GLN A 58 -1.99 -16.13 6.68
CA GLN A 58 -2.14 -16.36 8.11
C GLN A 58 -2.99 -15.29 8.81
N ARG A 59 -3.03 -14.09 8.30
CA ARG A 59 -3.86 -13.01 8.86
C ARG A 59 -5.28 -13.00 8.31
N LEU A 60 -5.44 -13.33 7.03
CA LEU A 60 -6.72 -13.26 6.32
C LEU A 60 -7.58 -14.51 6.57
N GLY A 61 -6.95 -15.66 6.73
CA GLY A 61 -7.63 -16.92 7.03
C GLY A 61 -8.41 -16.86 8.33
N ASN A 62 -9.49 -17.62 8.39
CA ASN A 62 -10.34 -17.78 9.56
C ASN A 62 -11.05 -19.14 9.56
N ALA A 63 -12.10 -19.30 10.37
CA ALA A 63 -12.87 -20.54 10.44
C ALA A 63 -13.67 -20.85 9.14
N ASP A 64 -14.04 -19.82 8.37
CA ASP A 64 -14.83 -19.99 7.14
C ASP A 64 -13.92 -20.39 5.95
N ILE A 65 -12.77 -19.72 5.83
CA ILE A 65 -11.77 -19.98 4.78
C ILE A 65 -10.40 -20.08 5.43
N GLY A 66 -9.82 -21.29 5.38
CA GLY A 66 -8.48 -21.55 5.93
C GLY A 66 -7.37 -20.79 5.20
N ALA A 67 -6.25 -20.58 5.89
CA ALA A 67 -5.09 -19.89 5.32
C ALA A 67 -4.51 -20.59 4.07
N ASP A 68 -4.62 -21.91 3.98
CA ASP A 68 -4.20 -22.72 2.83
C ASP A 68 -4.92 -22.35 1.54
N LEU A 69 -6.24 -22.12 1.60
CA LEU A 69 -7.03 -21.68 0.44
C LEU A 69 -6.66 -20.26 0.02
N VAL A 70 -6.32 -19.39 0.97
CA VAL A 70 -5.82 -18.04 0.68
C VAL A 70 -4.44 -18.12 0.03
N VAL A 71 -3.53 -18.98 0.51
CA VAL A 71 -2.22 -19.23 -0.10
C VAL A 71 -2.38 -19.61 -1.56
N GLN A 72 -3.19 -20.62 -1.86
CA GLN A 72 -3.41 -21.09 -3.23
C GLN A 72 -3.91 -19.96 -4.14
N ALA A 73 -4.90 -19.19 -3.69
CA ALA A 73 -5.42 -18.08 -4.49
C ALA A 73 -4.40 -16.96 -4.73
N PHE A 74 -3.50 -16.72 -3.77
CA PHE A 74 -2.47 -15.70 -3.91
C PHE A 74 -1.30 -16.17 -4.78
N GLU A 75 -0.98 -17.46 -4.76
CA GLU A 75 -0.03 -18.06 -5.71
C GLU A 75 -0.55 -17.91 -7.14
N ASP A 76 -1.83 -18.24 -7.40
CA ASP A 76 -2.49 -18.01 -8.70
C ASP A 76 -2.38 -16.53 -9.14
N ALA A 77 -2.60 -15.59 -8.22
CA ALA A 77 -2.54 -14.16 -8.51
C ALA A 77 -1.13 -13.68 -8.87
N VAL A 78 -0.11 -14.11 -8.13
CA VAL A 78 1.29 -13.73 -8.36
C VAL A 78 1.85 -14.40 -9.62
N GLU A 79 1.48 -15.64 -9.90
CA GLU A 79 1.84 -16.31 -11.15
C GLU A 79 1.26 -15.59 -12.37
N ALA A 80 -0.01 -15.17 -12.28
CA ALA A 80 -0.68 -14.44 -13.35
C ALA A 80 -0.20 -12.98 -13.50
N GLU A 81 0.37 -12.38 -12.43
CA GLU A 81 0.87 -11.01 -12.43
C GLU A 81 2.13 -10.84 -11.55
N PRO A 82 3.32 -11.21 -12.05
CA PRO A 82 4.57 -11.12 -11.29
C PRO A 82 4.93 -9.70 -10.84
N GLN A 83 4.35 -8.67 -11.45
CA GLN A 83 4.55 -7.25 -11.06
C GLN A 83 4.05 -6.95 -9.65
N ILE A 84 3.17 -7.78 -9.07
CA ILE A 84 2.76 -7.69 -7.67
C ILE A 84 3.98 -7.76 -6.75
N GLY A 85 4.90 -8.70 -6.99
CA GLY A 85 6.13 -8.82 -6.20
C GLY A 85 7.06 -7.61 -6.34
N VAL A 86 7.12 -7.00 -7.52
CA VAL A 86 7.91 -5.77 -7.77
C VAL A 86 7.30 -4.59 -7.01
N ALA A 87 5.97 -4.42 -7.08
CA ALA A 87 5.27 -3.36 -6.38
C ALA A 87 5.40 -3.50 -4.86
N ALA A 88 5.27 -4.72 -4.34
CA ALA A 88 5.39 -5.00 -2.91
C ALA A 88 6.78 -4.63 -2.35
N ARG A 89 7.86 -4.87 -3.10
CA ARG A 89 9.21 -4.43 -2.72
C ARG A 89 9.35 -2.91 -2.75
N ALA A 90 8.81 -2.26 -3.78
CA ALA A 90 8.81 -0.81 -3.87
C ALA A 90 8.06 -0.15 -2.71
N ASP A 91 6.95 -0.75 -2.26
CA ASP A 91 6.19 -0.26 -1.11
C ASP A 91 6.94 -0.45 0.22
N ILE A 92 7.76 -1.51 0.38
CA ILE A 92 8.66 -1.67 1.53
C ILE A 92 9.70 -0.54 1.56
N ILE A 93 10.34 -0.30 0.42
CA ILE A 93 11.37 0.76 0.31
C ILE A 93 10.75 2.11 0.62
N ALA A 94 9.57 2.41 0.04
CA ALA A 94 8.86 3.65 0.29
C ALA A 94 8.49 3.84 1.77
N THR A 95 8.04 2.78 2.44
CA THR A 95 7.72 2.82 3.87
C THR A 95 8.97 3.06 4.70
N PHE A 96 10.06 2.35 4.42
CA PHE A 96 11.33 2.52 5.14
C PHE A 96 11.94 3.91 4.97
N GLU A 97 11.85 4.50 3.77
CA GLU A 97 12.41 5.83 3.49
C GLU A 97 11.59 6.97 4.09
N ARG A 98 10.26 6.78 4.28
CA ARG A 98 9.33 7.87 4.62
C ARG A 98 8.82 7.83 6.05
N ASP A 99 8.82 6.66 6.69
CA ASP A 99 8.39 6.51 8.07
C ASP A 99 9.61 6.47 9.00
N PRO A 100 9.83 7.53 9.82
CA PRO A 100 10.96 7.56 10.76
C PRO A 100 10.89 6.49 11.85
N ALA A 101 9.73 5.86 12.05
CA ALA A 101 9.55 4.74 12.97
C ALA A 101 9.85 3.37 12.35
N CYS A 102 10.06 3.31 11.02
CA CYS A 102 10.42 2.10 10.30
C CYS A 102 11.94 1.94 10.26
N HIS A 103 12.49 1.01 11.02
CA HIS A 103 13.94 0.83 11.14
C HIS A 103 14.48 -0.33 10.31
N ARG A 104 13.63 -1.20 9.78
CA ARG A 104 13.99 -2.43 9.06
C ARG A 104 13.05 -2.66 7.88
N TYR A 105 13.56 -3.26 6.81
CA TYR A 105 12.73 -3.72 5.68
C TYR A 105 11.76 -4.84 6.09
N ALA A 106 12.09 -5.59 7.13
CA ALA A 106 11.22 -6.62 7.67
C ALA A 106 9.97 -6.06 8.40
N ASP A 107 10.03 -4.83 8.94
CA ASP A 107 8.97 -4.26 9.77
C ASP A 107 7.64 -4.12 9.01
N PRO A 108 7.56 -3.60 7.77
CA PRO A 108 6.32 -3.55 7.02
C PRO A 108 5.70 -4.93 6.77
N LEU A 109 6.51 -5.89 6.37
CA LEU A 109 6.06 -7.26 6.12
C LEU A 109 5.49 -7.92 7.39
N LEU A 110 6.18 -7.77 8.53
CA LEU A 110 5.85 -8.46 9.77
C LEU A 110 4.73 -7.78 10.55
N TYR A 111 4.72 -6.44 10.60
CA TYR A 111 3.95 -5.70 11.60
C TYR A 111 3.02 -4.63 11.05
N PHE A 112 3.34 -3.96 9.93
CA PHE A 112 2.60 -2.77 9.51
C PHE A 112 1.36 -3.15 8.71
N LYS A 113 0.20 -2.96 9.33
CA LYS A 113 -1.07 -3.37 8.75
C LYS A 113 -1.45 -2.58 7.49
N GLY A 114 -1.01 -1.32 7.35
CA GLY A 114 -1.22 -0.52 6.15
C GLY A 114 -0.53 -1.13 4.91
N TYR A 115 0.73 -1.51 5.06
CA TYR A 115 1.47 -2.25 4.02
C TYR A 115 0.75 -3.56 3.67
N GLN A 116 0.41 -4.37 4.67
CA GLN A 116 -0.23 -5.67 4.46
C GLN A 116 -1.60 -5.54 3.77
N ALA A 117 -2.36 -4.49 4.08
CA ALA A 117 -3.64 -4.23 3.44
C ALA A 117 -3.49 -3.88 1.95
N ILE A 118 -2.51 -3.06 1.57
CA ILE A 118 -2.23 -2.75 0.16
C ILE A 118 -1.78 -4.00 -0.60
N GLN A 119 -0.95 -4.86 0.00
CA GLN A 119 -0.57 -6.11 -0.66
C GLN A 119 -1.77 -7.07 -0.79
N THR A 120 -2.65 -7.13 0.21
CA THR A 120 -3.92 -7.87 0.12
C THR A 120 -4.79 -7.34 -1.03
N HIS A 121 -4.88 -6.01 -1.17
CA HIS A 121 -5.61 -5.41 -2.29
C HIS A 121 -5.01 -5.79 -3.64
N ARG A 122 -3.68 -5.79 -3.82
CA ARG A 122 -3.04 -6.18 -5.09
C ARG A 122 -3.44 -7.61 -5.52
N MET A 123 -3.47 -8.53 -4.55
CA MET A 123 -3.94 -9.91 -4.80
C MET A 123 -5.43 -9.92 -5.16
N ALA A 124 -6.26 -9.23 -4.38
CA ALA A 124 -7.70 -9.13 -4.61
C ALA A 124 -8.02 -8.49 -5.97
N HIS A 125 -7.29 -7.44 -6.36
CA HIS A 125 -7.41 -6.78 -7.66
C HIS A 125 -7.13 -7.75 -8.82
N ARG A 126 -6.04 -8.53 -8.71
CA ARG A 126 -5.74 -9.53 -9.73
C ARG A 126 -6.81 -10.62 -9.82
N LEU A 127 -7.27 -11.15 -8.69
CA LEU A 127 -8.34 -12.13 -8.65
C LEU A 127 -9.66 -11.59 -9.21
N TRP A 128 -9.96 -10.31 -8.96
CA TRP A 128 -11.09 -9.61 -9.56
C TRP A 128 -11.03 -9.66 -11.11
N HIS A 129 -9.87 -9.38 -11.69
CA HIS A 129 -9.67 -9.41 -13.14
C HIS A 129 -9.59 -10.83 -13.73
N LEU A 130 -9.30 -11.83 -12.90
CA LEU A 130 -9.44 -13.26 -13.26
C LEU A 130 -10.88 -13.78 -13.16
N GLY A 131 -11.87 -12.89 -12.84
CA GLY A 131 -13.27 -13.25 -12.72
C GLY A 131 -13.68 -13.82 -11.36
N ARG A 132 -12.75 -13.95 -10.38
CA ARG A 132 -13.00 -14.46 -9.02
C ARG A 132 -13.51 -13.35 -8.10
N LYS A 133 -14.61 -12.71 -8.51
CA LYS A 133 -15.11 -11.47 -7.87
C LYS A 133 -15.57 -11.68 -6.43
N ASP A 134 -16.29 -12.75 -6.15
CA ASP A 134 -16.78 -13.04 -4.79
C ASP A 134 -15.60 -13.25 -3.82
N PHE A 135 -14.56 -13.95 -4.26
CA PHE A 135 -13.38 -14.13 -3.43
C PHE A 135 -12.60 -12.81 -3.24
N ALA A 136 -12.54 -11.95 -4.26
CA ALA A 136 -11.95 -10.62 -4.13
C ALA A 136 -12.73 -9.74 -3.11
N TYR A 137 -14.06 -9.79 -3.11
CA TYR A 137 -14.89 -9.13 -2.09
C TYR A 137 -14.69 -9.72 -0.70
N TYR A 138 -14.56 -11.04 -0.60
CA TYR A 138 -14.22 -11.67 0.67
C TYR A 138 -12.90 -11.14 1.24
N LEU A 139 -11.86 -11.03 0.42
CA LEU A 139 -10.56 -10.49 0.81
C LEU A 139 -10.65 -9.00 1.22
N GLN A 140 -11.42 -8.19 0.50
CA GLN A 140 -11.73 -6.80 0.89
C GLN A 140 -12.36 -6.75 2.28
N SER A 141 -13.42 -7.55 2.51
CA SER A 141 -14.08 -7.63 3.81
C SER A 141 -13.13 -8.04 4.92
N ARG A 142 -12.28 -9.06 4.68
CA ARG A 142 -11.27 -9.49 5.66
C ARG A 142 -10.26 -8.41 5.96
N SER A 143 -9.74 -7.72 4.94
CA SER A 143 -8.81 -6.59 5.09
C SER A 143 -9.42 -5.47 5.93
N SER A 144 -10.68 -5.12 5.66
CA SER A 144 -11.42 -4.13 6.42
C SER A 144 -11.53 -4.51 7.91
N ILE A 145 -11.85 -5.77 8.22
CA ILE A 145 -11.99 -6.26 9.59
C ILE A 145 -10.64 -6.24 10.33
N ILE A 146 -9.57 -6.77 9.71
CA ILE A 146 -8.29 -6.98 10.41
C ILE A 146 -7.33 -5.79 10.38
N ALA A 147 -7.49 -4.92 9.38
CA ALA A 147 -6.60 -3.78 9.17
C ALA A 147 -7.29 -2.41 9.24
N SER A 148 -8.63 -2.35 9.27
CA SER A 148 -9.42 -1.12 9.11
C SER A 148 -9.11 -0.39 7.79
N VAL A 149 -8.80 -1.13 6.73
CA VAL A 149 -8.51 -0.62 5.39
C VAL A 149 -9.43 -1.29 4.40
N ASP A 150 -10.35 -0.51 3.88
CA ASP A 150 -11.38 -0.92 2.93
C ASP A 150 -11.04 -0.40 1.54
N VAL A 151 -10.46 -1.27 0.70
CA VAL A 151 -10.12 -0.93 -0.69
C VAL A 151 -10.90 -1.83 -1.63
N HIS A 152 -11.74 -1.23 -2.46
CA HIS A 152 -12.51 -1.99 -3.44
C HIS A 152 -11.57 -2.69 -4.44
N PRO A 153 -11.78 -3.98 -4.76
CA PRO A 153 -10.89 -4.73 -5.66
C PRO A 153 -10.75 -4.13 -7.07
N GLY A 154 -11.73 -3.35 -7.52
CA GLY A 154 -11.68 -2.62 -8.80
C GLY A 154 -10.77 -1.39 -8.81
N ALA A 155 -10.37 -0.85 -7.65
CA ALA A 155 -9.47 0.29 -7.57
C ALA A 155 -8.09 -0.04 -8.15
N ARG A 156 -7.46 0.94 -8.79
CA ARG A 156 -6.10 0.79 -9.37
C ARG A 156 -5.09 1.50 -8.51
N ILE A 157 -4.08 0.78 -8.06
CA ILE A 157 -3.03 1.30 -7.18
C ILE A 157 -1.67 1.00 -7.76
N GLY A 158 -0.86 2.03 -7.96
CA GLY A 158 0.52 1.98 -8.42
C GLY A 158 1.49 1.36 -7.40
N LYS A 159 2.77 1.63 -7.50
CA LYS A 159 3.85 1.12 -6.65
C LYS A 159 4.55 2.27 -5.90
N GLY A 160 5.36 1.91 -4.90
CA GLY A 160 5.99 2.92 -4.04
C GLY A 160 4.96 3.61 -3.14
N ILE A 161 3.92 2.87 -2.75
CA ILE A 161 2.84 3.37 -1.92
C ILE A 161 3.20 3.18 -0.44
N MET A 162 3.13 4.26 0.32
CA MET A 162 3.19 4.19 1.78
C MET A 162 1.79 4.42 2.36
N VAL A 163 1.37 3.54 3.25
CA VAL A 163 0.14 3.70 4.04
C VAL A 163 0.53 3.71 5.50
N ASP A 164 0.53 4.91 6.08
CA ASP A 164 0.90 5.10 7.47
C ASP A 164 -0.28 4.76 8.40
N HIS A 165 0.04 4.06 9.50
CA HIS A 165 -0.89 3.50 10.49
C HIS A 165 -1.97 2.56 9.91
N GLY A 166 -2.45 2.77 8.68
CA GLY A 166 -3.46 1.94 8.02
C GLY A 166 -4.72 1.79 8.88
N HIS A 167 -5.36 2.90 9.26
CA HIS A 167 -6.59 2.90 10.06
C HIS A 167 -7.63 3.79 9.40
N ASP A 168 -8.89 3.32 9.35
CA ASP A 168 -10.05 4.07 8.82
C ASP A 168 -9.83 4.62 7.39
N ILE A 169 -9.25 3.79 6.51
CA ILE A 169 -9.02 4.14 5.11
C ILE A 169 -10.09 3.50 4.25
N VAL A 170 -10.72 4.29 3.37
CA VAL A 170 -11.70 3.83 2.39
C VAL A 170 -11.31 4.28 0.99
N ILE A 171 -11.17 3.33 0.05
CA ILE A 171 -10.83 3.59 -1.35
C ILE A 171 -11.87 2.94 -2.25
N GLY A 172 -12.66 3.77 -2.93
CA GLY A 172 -13.79 3.33 -3.76
C GLY A 172 -13.37 2.70 -5.09
N GLU A 173 -14.31 2.01 -5.74
CA GLU A 173 -14.17 1.11 -6.89
C GLU A 173 -13.37 1.69 -8.06
N THR A 174 -13.65 2.94 -8.47
CA THR A 174 -13.06 3.55 -9.66
C THR A 174 -11.90 4.49 -9.34
N SER A 175 -11.40 4.45 -8.08
CA SER A 175 -10.23 5.23 -7.66
C SER A 175 -8.99 4.80 -8.45
N VAL A 176 -8.14 5.78 -8.72
CA VAL A 176 -6.81 5.56 -9.28
C VAL A 176 -5.80 6.24 -8.38
N ILE A 177 -4.81 5.49 -7.93
CA ILE A 177 -3.67 5.99 -7.17
C ILE A 177 -2.42 5.63 -7.98
N GLU A 178 -1.71 6.64 -8.45
CA GLU A 178 -0.48 6.47 -9.22
C GLU A 178 0.71 6.13 -8.31
N ASP A 179 1.91 6.03 -8.88
CA ASP A 179 3.12 5.65 -8.17
C ASP A 179 3.51 6.70 -7.10
N ASN A 180 4.27 6.26 -6.10
CA ASN A 180 4.90 7.13 -5.10
C ASN A 180 3.95 8.01 -4.28
N VAL A 181 2.74 7.54 -3.99
CA VAL A 181 1.77 8.24 -3.15
C VAL A 181 1.93 7.84 -1.69
N SER A 182 1.82 8.80 -0.77
CA SER A 182 1.75 8.56 0.68
C SER A 182 0.35 8.87 1.21
N ILE A 183 -0.21 7.94 1.98
CA ILE A 183 -1.58 7.96 2.48
C ILE A 183 -1.55 7.83 4.01
N MET A 184 -2.04 8.86 4.69
CA MET A 184 -2.17 8.82 6.15
C MET A 184 -3.49 8.14 6.56
N GLN A 185 -3.61 7.81 7.85
CA GLN A 185 -4.84 7.24 8.41
C GLN A 185 -6.07 8.13 8.16
N GLY A 186 -7.25 7.53 8.12
CA GLY A 186 -8.53 8.21 7.99
C GLY A 186 -8.82 8.79 6.60
N VAL A 187 -8.02 8.50 5.58
CA VAL A 187 -8.23 9.00 4.22
C VAL A 187 -9.41 8.28 3.56
N THR A 188 -10.27 9.06 2.89
CA THR A 188 -11.36 8.51 2.08
C THR A 188 -11.26 9.01 0.63
N LEU A 189 -11.24 8.08 -0.32
CA LEU A 189 -11.42 8.33 -1.75
C LEU A 189 -12.82 7.86 -2.14
N GLY A 190 -13.82 8.74 -2.02
CA GLY A 190 -15.23 8.42 -2.11
C GLY A 190 -15.95 9.01 -3.33
N GLY A 191 -17.13 8.47 -3.64
CA GLY A 191 -18.07 9.09 -4.59
C GLY A 191 -18.94 10.15 -3.93
N THR A 192 -19.68 10.92 -4.75
CA THR A 192 -20.58 12.01 -4.29
C THR A 192 -22.06 11.67 -4.37
N GLY A 193 -22.43 10.41 -4.59
CA GLY A 193 -23.84 10.04 -4.70
C GLY A 193 -24.06 8.69 -5.37
N LYS A 194 -25.24 8.54 -6.01
CA LYS A 194 -25.67 7.28 -6.63
C LYS A 194 -25.22 7.11 -8.09
N ASN A 195 -24.27 7.89 -8.56
CA ASN A 195 -23.76 7.77 -9.93
C ASN A 195 -23.11 6.41 -10.14
N THR A 196 -23.38 5.81 -11.29
CA THR A 196 -22.71 4.60 -11.77
C THR A 196 -21.54 5.00 -12.69
N GLY A 197 -20.60 4.08 -12.91
CA GLY A 197 -19.42 4.35 -13.72
C GLY A 197 -18.28 5.02 -12.97
N ASP A 198 -17.52 5.86 -13.64
CA ASP A 198 -16.35 6.52 -13.06
C ASP A 198 -16.77 7.67 -12.12
N ARG A 199 -16.55 7.48 -10.81
CA ARG A 199 -17.10 8.33 -9.76
C ARG A 199 -16.17 8.60 -8.58
N HIS A 200 -14.94 8.08 -8.63
CA HIS A 200 -13.99 8.20 -7.53
C HIS A 200 -12.73 8.96 -7.94
N PRO A 201 -11.96 9.50 -6.99
CA PRO A 201 -10.80 10.34 -7.25
C PRO A 201 -9.66 9.67 -8.02
N LYS A 202 -8.89 10.52 -8.70
CA LYS A 202 -7.62 10.19 -9.37
C LYS A 202 -6.49 10.91 -8.65
N ILE A 203 -5.67 10.15 -7.95
CA ILE A 203 -4.53 10.65 -7.20
C ILE A 203 -3.28 10.44 -8.04
N ARG A 204 -2.66 11.53 -8.46
CA ARG A 204 -1.48 11.49 -9.32
C ARG A 204 -0.21 11.20 -8.53
N GLU A 205 0.84 10.88 -9.26
CA GLU A 205 2.15 10.52 -8.71
C GLU A 205 2.68 11.55 -7.69
N GLY A 206 3.32 11.06 -6.63
CA GLY A 206 4.01 11.90 -5.64
C GLY A 206 3.10 12.70 -4.70
N VAL A 207 1.80 12.42 -4.70
CA VAL A 207 0.83 13.12 -3.85
C VAL A 207 0.94 12.65 -2.40
N LEU A 208 0.86 13.61 -1.45
CA LEU A 208 0.69 13.35 -0.02
C LEU A 208 -0.76 13.61 0.40
N LEU A 209 -1.43 12.56 0.88
CA LEU A 209 -2.77 12.64 1.48
C LEU A 209 -2.66 12.67 3.00
N GLY A 210 -2.89 13.84 3.59
CA GLY A 210 -2.82 14.07 5.03
C GLY A 210 -3.89 13.32 5.82
N ALA A 211 -3.65 13.13 7.11
CA ALA A 211 -4.52 12.38 8.01
C ALA A 211 -5.98 12.89 7.98
N GLY A 212 -6.93 11.96 7.83
CA GLY A 212 -8.35 12.28 7.81
C GLY A 212 -8.87 13.01 6.56
N ALA A 213 -8.06 13.21 5.53
CA ALA A 213 -8.48 13.88 4.30
C ALA A 213 -9.58 13.09 3.58
N LYS A 214 -10.61 13.82 3.09
CA LYS A 214 -11.74 13.25 2.33
C LYS A 214 -11.73 13.84 0.93
N ILE A 215 -11.49 13.02 -0.07
CA ILE A 215 -11.49 13.41 -1.48
C ILE A 215 -12.71 12.77 -2.12
N LEU A 216 -13.63 13.57 -2.62
CA LEU A 216 -14.96 13.11 -3.00
C LEU A 216 -15.31 13.48 -4.45
N GLY A 217 -15.71 12.48 -5.22
CA GLY A 217 -16.12 12.62 -6.61
C GLY A 217 -15.07 12.18 -7.62
N ASN A 218 -15.44 12.21 -8.89
CA ASN A 218 -14.51 11.96 -9.99
C ASN A 218 -13.67 13.20 -10.26
N ILE A 219 -12.75 13.48 -9.37
CA ILE A 219 -11.86 14.64 -9.39
C ILE A 219 -10.39 14.20 -9.41
N GLU A 220 -9.52 15.08 -9.83
CA GLU A 220 -8.09 14.85 -9.91
C GLU A 220 -7.34 15.60 -8.82
N VAL A 221 -6.45 14.91 -8.09
CA VAL A 221 -5.41 15.53 -7.28
C VAL A 221 -4.12 15.47 -8.07
N GLY A 222 -3.67 16.63 -8.55
CA GLY A 222 -2.55 16.75 -9.47
C GLY A 222 -1.22 16.30 -8.88
N ARG A 223 -0.28 15.96 -9.75
CA ARG A 223 1.05 15.41 -9.42
C ARG A 223 1.76 16.27 -8.36
N CYS A 224 2.42 15.59 -7.41
CA CYS A 224 3.22 16.23 -6.37
C CYS A 224 2.45 17.30 -5.55
N SER A 225 1.12 17.14 -5.43
CA SER A 225 0.30 17.99 -4.58
C SER A 225 0.20 17.44 -3.17
N ARG A 226 -0.21 18.29 -2.25
CA ARG A 226 -0.43 17.95 -0.85
C ARG A 226 -1.86 18.31 -0.45
N VAL A 227 -2.55 17.32 0.11
CA VAL A 227 -3.85 17.55 0.78
C VAL A 227 -3.59 17.57 2.28
N ALA A 228 -3.84 18.72 2.91
CA ALA A 228 -3.62 18.88 4.35
C ALA A 228 -4.57 17.99 5.17
N ALA A 229 -4.17 17.70 6.40
CA ALA A 229 -4.97 16.88 7.32
C ALA A 229 -6.39 17.40 7.49
N CYS A 230 -7.38 16.49 7.59
CA CYS A 230 -8.80 16.79 7.80
C CYS A 230 -9.45 17.66 6.72
N SER A 231 -8.86 17.79 5.55
CA SER A 231 -9.42 18.58 4.44
C SER A 231 -10.50 17.81 3.69
N VAL A 232 -11.51 18.51 3.17
CA VAL A 232 -12.55 17.95 2.30
C VAL A 232 -12.41 18.52 0.90
N VAL A 233 -11.87 17.72 -0.03
CA VAL A 233 -11.60 18.12 -1.42
C VAL A 233 -12.78 17.73 -2.30
N LEU A 234 -13.38 18.72 -2.96
CA LEU A 234 -14.56 18.57 -3.80
C LEU A 234 -14.33 18.99 -5.27
N HIS A 235 -13.14 19.50 -5.59
CA HIS A 235 -12.76 19.99 -6.91
C HIS A 235 -11.34 19.56 -7.24
N ASP A 236 -10.99 19.60 -8.51
CA ASP A 236 -9.64 19.28 -8.98
C ASP A 236 -8.58 20.13 -8.28
N VAL A 237 -7.47 19.51 -7.95
CA VAL A 237 -6.29 20.14 -7.33
C VAL A 237 -5.19 20.24 -8.36
N PRO A 238 -4.69 21.45 -8.70
CA PRO A 238 -3.58 21.60 -9.62
C PRO A 238 -2.30 20.88 -9.12
N ALA A 239 -1.42 20.50 -10.05
CA ALA A 239 -0.13 19.91 -9.69
C ALA A 239 0.71 20.85 -8.81
N ASN A 240 1.57 20.27 -7.95
CA ASN A 240 2.49 20.97 -7.04
C ASN A 240 1.79 21.98 -6.09
N THR A 241 0.54 21.71 -5.74
CA THR A 241 -0.31 22.63 -4.96
C THR A 241 -0.64 22.03 -3.60
N THR A 242 -0.69 22.85 -2.56
CA THR A 242 -1.23 22.48 -1.24
C THR A 242 -2.65 22.99 -1.12
N VAL A 243 -3.58 22.08 -0.74
CA VAL A 243 -4.98 22.43 -0.42
C VAL A 243 -5.30 22.10 1.04
N ALA A 244 -6.11 22.95 1.69
CA ALA A 244 -6.52 22.78 3.09
C ALA A 244 -7.93 23.27 3.33
N GLY A 245 -8.60 22.73 4.35
CA GLY A 245 -9.88 23.19 4.89
C GLY A 245 -11.10 22.39 4.43
N VAL A 246 -12.29 22.86 4.86
CA VAL A 246 -13.61 22.26 4.60
C VAL A 246 -14.60 23.36 4.15
N PRO A 247 -14.90 23.42 2.83
CA PRO A 247 -14.25 22.72 1.72
C PRO A 247 -12.81 23.18 1.51
N ALA A 248 -11.96 22.30 0.97
CA ALA A 248 -10.55 22.59 0.74
C ALA A 248 -10.35 23.69 -0.31
N LYS A 249 -9.41 24.59 -0.05
CA LYS A 249 -8.97 25.65 -0.96
C LYS A 249 -7.46 25.58 -1.14
N VAL A 250 -6.96 26.10 -2.25
CA VAL A 250 -5.52 26.28 -2.46
C VAL A 250 -4.98 27.25 -1.42
N VAL A 251 -3.98 26.81 -0.66
CA VAL A 251 -3.31 27.60 0.38
C VAL A 251 -1.84 27.87 0.06
N GLY A 252 -1.30 27.29 -0.99
CA GLY A 252 0.07 27.50 -1.43
C GLY A 252 0.57 26.44 -2.40
N TYR A 253 1.85 26.48 -2.68
CA TYR A 253 2.58 25.43 -3.40
C TYR A 253 2.98 24.32 -2.43
N ALA A 254 3.30 23.15 -2.96
CA ALA A 254 3.69 22.00 -2.12
C ALA A 254 5.04 22.19 -1.39
N GLY A 255 5.83 23.17 -1.82
CA GLY A 255 7.11 23.53 -1.16
C GLY A 255 8.29 22.62 -1.46
N CYS A 256 8.07 21.50 -2.13
CA CYS A 256 9.07 20.50 -2.52
C CYS A 256 8.63 19.75 -3.77
N GLU A 257 9.58 19.08 -4.46
CA GLU A 257 9.29 18.34 -5.69
C GLU A 257 8.44 17.09 -5.46
N GLU A 258 8.60 16.41 -4.31
CA GLU A 258 7.90 15.17 -3.98
C GLU A 258 7.34 15.20 -2.53
N PRO A 259 6.16 15.81 -2.28
CA PRO A 259 5.58 15.89 -0.94
C PRO A 259 5.39 14.52 -0.25
N ALA A 260 5.00 13.51 -1.03
CA ALA A 260 4.85 12.15 -0.53
C ALA A 260 6.15 11.54 0.03
N ARG A 261 7.30 12.03 -0.40
CA ARG A 261 8.61 11.53 0.02
C ARG A 261 9.17 12.32 1.20
N VAL A 262 8.97 13.64 1.16
CA VAL A 262 9.43 14.55 2.22
C VAL A 262 8.59 14.40 3.49
N MET A 263 7.31 14.00 3.34
CA MET A 263 6.37 13.80 4.46
C MET A 263 6.20 15.03 5.35
N ASP A 264 6.38 16.23 4.77
CA ASP A 264 6.11 17.48 5.49
C ASP A 264 4.63 17.77 5.52
N HIS A 265 4.03 17.74 6.69
CA HIS A 265 2.61 18.01 6.94
C HIS A 265 2.32 19.46 7.33
N ASN A 266 3.34 20.31 7.47
CA ASN A 266 3.16 21.70 7.83
C ASN A 266 2.53 22.47 6.66
N VAL A 267 1.50 23.23 6.96
CA VAL A 267 0.89 24.18 6.02
C VAL A 267 1.21 25.56 6.53
N GLU A 268 2.21 26.21 5.93
CA GLU A 268 2.46 27.61 6.22
C GLU A 268 1.35 28.47 5.60
N PRO A 269 0.71 29.38 6.34
CA PRO A 269 -0.23 30.30 5.77
C PRO A 269 0.48 31.14 4.70
N VAL A 270 -0.10 31.22 3.50
CA VAL A 270 0.33 32.25 2.54
C VAL A 270 0.20 33.59 3.24
N ALA A 271 1.27 34.33 3.40
CA ALA A 271 1.23 35.68 3.94
C ALA A 271 0.18 36.44 3.14
N ALA A 272 -0.86 36.95 3.83
CA ALA A 272 -1.83 37.81 3.19
C ALA A 272 -1.06 38.97 2.57
N THR A 273 -1.08 39.06 1.23
CA THR A 273 -0.64 40.26 0.54
C THR A 273 -1.55 41.35 1.06
N ALA A 274 -1.00 42.25 1.88
CA ALA A 274 -1.71 43.46 2.29
C ALA A 274 -2.03 44.27 1.02
N ASP A 275 -3.30 44.31 0.66
CA ASP A 275 -3.83 45.25 -0.32
C ASP A 275 -3.89 46.67 0.29
#